data_3bad3534061eaada0f5842297b3c2521
#
_entry.id   3bad3534061eaada0f5842297b3c2521
#
_cell.length_a   1.000
_cell.length_b   1.000
_cell.length_c   1.000
_cell.angle_alpha   90.00
_cell.angle_beta   90.00
_cell.angle_gamma   90.00
#
_symmetry.space_group_name_H-M   'P 1'
#
loop_
_entity.id
_entity.type
_entity.pdbx_description
1 polymer ?
#
loop_
_entity_poly.entity_id
_entity_poly.type
_entity_poly.pdbx_seq_one_letter_code
_entity_poly.pdbx_strand_id
1 'polypeptide(L)'
;MNVNAKRDNSRIKEIEIMDCTLRDGEQTNGVSFLPHEKLMIARMLLHDINVDRIEVASARVSEGEKDAVARICRYAKTIGKLDSVEVLGFVDNNKSVDWIAECGGHVINLLAKGSYKHCTQQLKMSPEEHLAHIKQTIDYALSKGFTVNLYLEDWSSGMRDSRDYLFMMMDELVKLPIKRFLLPDTLGILNPLQCVEYMRQMVRRYPNSHFDFHAHNDYDLAVSNSLAAVLSGAKGLHVTVNGLGERCGNCLLYTSDAADE
;
A
#
# COMPACT_ATOMS: atom_id res chain seq x y z
N MET A 1 14.04 -4.29 -45.25
CA MET A 1 14.64 -4.14 -43.93
C MET A 1 13.82 -4.99 -42.97
N ASN A 2 14.38 -6.15 -42.56
CA ASN A 2 13.71 -7.09 -41.65
C ASN A 2 13.78 -6.57 -40.20
N VAL A 3 12.69 -6.03 -39.67
CA VAL A 3 12.59 -5.63 -38.27
C VAL A 3 11.96 -6.78 -37.47
N ASN A 4 12.69 -7.91 -37.39
CA ASN A 4 12.42 -8.95 -36.40
C ASN A 4 13.40 -8.81 -35.23
N ALA A 5 13.28 -7.72 -34.49
CA ALA A 5 13.86 -7.67 -33.17
C ALA A 5 12.97 -8.54 -32.26
N LYS A 6 13.39 -9.78 -31.96
CA LYS A 6 12.84 -10.55 -30.84
C LYS A 6 12.91 -9.67 -29.61
N ARG A 7 11.76 -9.21 -29.11
CA ARG A 7 11.69 -8.58 -27.80
C ARG A 7 12.22 -9.60 -26.79
N ASP A 8 13.31 -9.25 -26.14
CA ASP A 8 13.87 -10.01 -25.04
C ASP A 8 12.92 -9.84 -23.83
N ASN A 9 11.94 -10.72 -23.71
CA ASN A 9 10.96 -10.75 -22.62
C ASN A 9 11.58 -11.11 -21.26
N SER A 10 12.89 -11.39 -21.17
CA SER A 10 13.57 -11.77 -19.93
C SER A 10 13.79 -10.61 -18.95
N ARG A 11 13.36 -9.37 -19.29
CA ARG A 11 13.56 -8.16 -18.48
C ARG A 11 12.28 -7.46 -18.03
N ILE A 12 11.11 -7.97 -18.37
CA ILE A 12 9.86 -7.43 -17.82
C ILE A 12 9.79 -7.93 -16.38
N LYS A 13 10.15 -7.08 -15.44
CA LYS A 13 9.85 -7.32 -14.03
C LYS A 13 8.33 -7.25 -13.91
N GLU A 14 7.71 -8.36 -13.47
CA GLU A 14 6.31 -8.34 -13.10
C GLU A 14 6.09 -7.26 -12.03
N ILE A 15 5.16 -6.35 -12.30
CA ILE A 15 4.75 -5.31 -11.36
C ILE A 15 3.47 -5.80 -10.69
N GLU A 16 3.48 -5.89 -9.37
CA GLU A 16 2.29 -6.27 -8.61
C GLU A 16 1.30 -5.09 -8.55
N ILE A 17 0.04 -5.36 -8.85
CA ILE A 17 -1.05 -4.38 -8.74
C ILE A 17 -1.85 -4.64 -7.47
N MET A 18 -1.94 -3.65 -6.59
CA MET A 18 -2.83 -3.66 -5.44
C MET A 18 -3.98 -2.67 -5.67
N ASP A 19 -5.21 -3.18 -5.72
CA ASP A 19 -6.39 -2.32 -5.78
C ASP A 19 -6.82 -1.87 -4.37
N CYS A 20 -6.95 -0.57 -4.17
CA CYS A 20 -7.35 0.06 -2.90
C CYS A 20 -8.77 0.65 -2.94
N THR A 21 -9.59 0.29 -3.93
CA THR A 21 -10.96 0.85 -4.10
C THR A 21 -11.80 0.66 -2.84
N LEU A 22 -11.70 -0.51 -2.20
CA LEU A 22 -12.51 -0.86 -1.03
C LEU A 22 -12.03 -0.22 0.28
N ARG A 23 -10.84 0.35 0.29
CA ARG A 23 -10.31 1.08 1.47
C ARG A 23 -10.19 2.57 1.17
N ASP A 24 -9.28 2.98 0.28
CA ASP A 24 -9.04 4.39 -0.03
C ASP A 24 -10.15 4.97 -0.92
N GLY A 25 -10.66 4.18 -1.84
CA GLY A 25 -11.81 4.60 -2.67
C GLY A 25 -13.05 4.93 -1.84
N GLU A 26 -13.26 4.27 -0.71
CA GLU A 26 -14.36 4.59 0.22
C GLU A 26 -14.12 5.88 1.04
N GLN A 27 -12.91 6.43 1.03
CA GLN A 27 -12.60 7.73 1.61
C GLN A 27 -13.01 8.90 0.69
N THR A 28 -13.45 8.62 -0.54
CA THR A 28 -14.06 9.62 -1.43
C THR A 28 -15.33 10.17 -0.79
N ASN A 29 -15.47 11.48 -0.78
CA ASN A 29 -16.66 12.11 -0.19
C ASN A 29 -17.96 11.63 -0.87
N GLY A 30 -18.88 11.12 -0.07
CA GLY A 30 -20.17 10.59 -0.54
C GLY A 30 -20.14 9.15 -1.05
N VAL A 31 -19.01 8.46 -0.99
CA VAL A 31 -18.89 7.03 -1.30
C VAL A 31 -18.96 6.22 0.00
N SER A 32 -19.79 5.20 0.00
CA SER A 32 -19.86 4.21 1.07
C SER A 32 -20.41 2.91 0.50
N PHE A 33 -19.79 1.80 0.83
CA PHE A 33 -20.18 0.47 0.36
C PHE A 33 -20.78 -0.36 1.49
N LEU A 34 -21.91 -1.00 1.20
CA LEU A 34 -22.46 -2.00 2.09
C LEU A 34 -21.58 -3.29 2.10
N PRO A 35 -21.59 -4.10 3.16
CA PRO A 35 -20.77 -5.31 3.24
C PRO A 35 -20.93 -6.29 2.07
N HIS A 36 -22.13 -6.41 1.50
CA HIS A 36 -22.37 -7.26 0.35
C HIS A 36 -21.83 -6.65 -0.96
N GLU A 37 -21.84 -5.32 -1.09
CA GLU A 37 -21.25 -4.60 -2.22
C GLU A 37 -19.73 -4.72 -2.21
N LYS A 38 -19.10 -4.55 -1.03
CA LYS A 38 -17.65 -4.79 -0.88
C LYS A 38 -17.27 -6.20 -1.28
N LEU A 39 -18.05 -7.21 -0.87
CA LEU A 39 -17.81 -8.59 -1.29
C LEU A 39 -17.94 -8.75 -2.81
N MET A 40 -18.92 -8.12 -3.44
CA MET A 40 -19.14 -8.20 -4.88
C MET A 40 -17.97 -7.56 -5.64
N ILE A 41 -17.54 -6.37 -5.25
CA ILE A 41 -16.39 -5.68 -5.84
C ILE A 41 -15.10 -6.50 -5.62
N ALA A 42 -14.86 -7.03 -4.41
CA ALA A 42 -13.69 -7.88 -4.14
C ALA A 42 -13.66 -9.13 -5.03
N ARG A 43 -14.83 -9.73 -5.33
CA ARG A 43 -14.92 -10.86 -6.26
C ARG A 43 -14.54 -10.48 -7.68
N MET A 44 -15.03 -9.35 -8.17
CA MET A 44 -14.67 -8.84 -9.51
C MET A 44 -13.17 -8.55 -9.60
N LEU A 45 -12.60 -7.88 -8.59
CA LEU A 45 -11.18 -7.56 -8.56
C LEU A 45 -10.28 -8.81 -8.52
N LEU A 46 -10.60 -9.76 -7.64
CA LEU A 46 -9.78 -10.97 -7.47
C LEU A 46 -9.98 -12.03 -8.54
N HIS A 47 -11.17 -12.13 -9.14
CA HIS A 47 -11.51 -13.22 -10.07
C HIS A 47 -11.56 -12.74 -11.51
N ASP A 48 -12.29 -11.66 -11.80
CA ASP A 48 -12.58 -11.25 -13.18
C ASP A 48 -11.45 -10.37 -13.74
N ILE A 49 -11.00 -9.37 -12.96
CA ILE A 49 -9.87 -8.48 -13.31
C ILE A 49 -8.52 -9.16 -12.98
N ASN A 50 -8.52 -10.00 -11.93
CA ASN A 50 -7.38 -10.79 -11.49
C ASN A 50 -6.19 -9.93 -11.02
N VAL A 51 -6.45 -8.83 -10.29
CA VAL A 51 -5.38 -8.06 -9.64
C VAL A 51 -4.62 -8.94 -8.63
N ASP A 52 -3.35 -8.61 -8.36
CA ASP A 52 -2.52 -9.40 -7.46
C ASP A 52 -3.00 -9.32 -6.01
N ARG A 53 -3.43 -8.12 -5.57
CA ARG A 53 -3.81 -7.85 -4.19
C ARG A 53 -4.93 -6.83 -4.12
N ILE A 54 -5.72 -6.88 -3.03
CA ILE A 54 -6.74 -5.88 -2.72
C ILE A 54 -6.61 -5.40 -1.28
N GLU A 55 -6.70 -4.11 -1.05
CA GLU A 55 -6.81 -3.52 0.29
C GLU A 55 -8.28 -3.21 0.58
N VAL A 56 -8.87 -3.91 1.55
CA VAL A 56 -10.33 -4.01 1.64
C VAL A 56 -10.98 -3.12 2.70
N ALA A 57 -10.22 -2.68 3.69
CA ALA A 57 -10.72 -1.86 4.80
C ALA A 57 -9.59 -1.26 5.63
N SER A 58 -9.94 -0.28 6.48
CA SER A 58 -9.16 0.08 7.66
C SER A 58 -9.69 -0.66 8.88
N ALA A 59 -8.80 -1.23 9.67
CA ALA A 59 -9.18 -1.98 10.86
C ALA A 59 -9.90 -1.09 11.89
N ARG A 60 -10.90 -1.65 12.59
CA ARG A 60 -11.57 -1.04 13.73
C ARG A 60 -12.43 0.20 13.43
N VAL A 61 -12.82 0.42 12.16
CA VAL A 61 -13.68 1.56 11.79
C VAL A 61 -15.12 1.30 12.23
N SER A 62 -15.69 0.16 11.90
CA SER A 62 -17.10 -0.17 12.22
C SER A 62 -17.36 -1.67 12.22
N GLU A 63 -18.50 -2.08 12.78
CA GLU A 63 -18.97 -3.47 12.70
C GLU A 63 -19.33 -3.87 11.25
N GLY A 64 -19.81 -2.92 10.43
CA GLY A 64 -20.05 -3.15 9.00
C GLY A 64 -18.77 -3.48 8.25
N GLU A 65 -17.66 -2.78 8.55
CA GLU A 65 -16.33 -3.10 8.01
C GLU A 65 -15.88 -4.50 8.45
N LYS A 66 -16.10 -4.85 9.71
CA LYS A 66 -15.76 -6.18 10.24
C LYS A 66 -16.49 -7.29 9.50
N ASP A 67 -17.80 -7.14 9.27
CA ASP A 67 -18.60 -8.09 8.49
C ASP A 67 -18.12 -8.18 7.03
N ALA A 68 -17.83 -7.03 6.41
CA ALA A 68 -17.31 -6.99 5.03
C ALA A 68 -16.00 -7.75 4.91
N VAL A 69 -15.01 -7.45 5.76
CA VAL A 69 -13.70 -8.12 5.76
C VAL A 69 -13.85 -9.62 6.00
N ALA A 70 -14.67 -10.01 6.97
CA ALA A 70 -14.90 -11.44 7.27
C ALA A 70 -15.53 -12.19 6.08
N ARG A 71 -16.45 -11.57 5.34
CA ARG A 71 -17.05 -12.15 4.14
C ARG A 71 -16.03 -12.27 3.01
N ILE A 72 -15.21 -11.22 2.79
CA ILE A 72 -14.17 -11.21 1.75
C ILE A 72 -13.10 -12.25 2.04
N CYS A 73 -12.58 -12.33 3.29
CA CYS A 73 -11.60 -13.33 3.68
C CYS A 73 -12.12 -14.75 3.49
N ARG A 74 -13.39 -15.03 3.88
CA ARG A 74 -14.02 -16.32 3.66
C ARG A 74 -14.09 -16.68 2.18
N TYR A 75 -14.52 -15.75 1.32
CA TYR A 75 -14.56 -15.95 -0.12
C TYR A 75 -13.15 -16.18 -0.69
N ALA A 76 -12.20 -15.32 -0.38
CA ALA A 76 -10.84 -15.41 -0.88
C ALA A 76 -10.17 -16.75 -0.50
N LYS A 77 -10.48 -17.27 0.70
CA LYS A 77 -10.04 -18.60 1.12
C LYS A 77 -10.59 -19.71 0.21
N THR A 78 -11.84 -19.61 -0.26
CA THR A 78 -12.43 -20.63 -1.16
C THR A 78 -11.78 -20.68 -2.52
N ILE A 79 -11.19 -19.58 -2.98
CA ILE A 79 -10.50 -19.49 -4.28
C ILE A 79 -8.97 -19.52 -4.17
N GLY A 80 -8.42 -19.77 -2.96
CA GLY A 80 -6.98 -19.85 -2.71
C GLY A 80 -6.24 -18.50 -2.79
N LYS A 81 -6.95 -17.36 -2.65
CA LYS A 81 -6.39 -16.00 -2.71
C LYS A 81 -6.46 -15.24 -1.38
N LEU A 82 -6.46 -15.93 -0.25
CA LEU A 82 -6.53 -15.25 1.05
C LEU A 82 -5.32 -14.32 1.28
N ASP A 83 -4.14 -14.71 0.80
CA ASP A 83 -2.90 -13.91 0.88
C ASP A 83 -2.92 -12.63 0.04
N SER A 84 -3.89 -12.50 -0.88
CA SER A 84 -4.13 -11.31 -1.69
C SER A 84 -5.07 -10.32 -1.02
N VAL A 85 -5.66 -10.65 0.14
CA VAL A 85 -6.56 -9.76 0.89
C VAL A 85 -5.78 -9.09 2.02
N GLU A 86 -5.60 -7.79 1.89
CA GLU A 86 -4.85 -6.96 2.83
C GLU A 86 -5.77 -5.99 3.57
N VAL A 87 -5.44 -5.68 4.82
CA VAL A 87 -6.20 -4.74 5.65
C VAL A 87 -5.26 -3.71 6.24
N LEU A 88 -5.61 -2.44 6.13
CA LEU A 88 -4.88 -1.35 6.78
C LEU A 88 -5.05 -1.46 8.30
N GLY A 89 -3.95 -1.54 9.03
CA GLY A 89 -3.93 -1.57 10.49
C GLY A 89 -3.05 -0.47 11.08
N PHE A 90 -3.21 -0.24 12.36
CA PHE A 90 -2.55 0.85 13.06
C PHE A 90 -1.58 0.32 14.12
N VAL A 91 -0.61 1.16 14.50
CA VAL A 91 0.25 0.94 15.67
C VAL A 91 -0.56 1.34 16.91
N ASP A 92 -1.38 0.40 17.43
CA ASP A 92 -2.46 0.66 18.39
C ASP A 92 -2.56 -0.36 19.53
N ASN A 93 -1.40 -0.79 20.05
CA ASN A 93 -1.31 -1.84 21.07
C ASN A 93 -1.95 -3.16 20.60
N ASN A 94 -1.66 -3.55 19.36
CA ASN A 94 -2.03 -4.82 18.74
C ASN A 94 -3.53 -4.99 18.39
N LYS A 95 -4.39 -4.02 18.73
CA LYS A 95 -5.84 -4.13 18.54
C LYS A 95 -6.23 -4.31 17.07
N SER A 96 -5.51 -3.68 16.15
CA SER A 96 -5.73 -3.88 14.71
C SER A 96 -5.38 -5.29 14.27
N VAL A 97 -4.31 -5.87 14.79
CA VAL A 97 -3.90 -7.27 14.49
C VAL A 97 -4.97 -8.25 14.96
N ASP A 98 -5.44 -8.10 16.21
CA ASP A 98 -6.48 -8.97 16.76
C ASP A 98 -7.80 -8.84 15.97
N TRP A 99 -8.19 -7.60 15.62
CA TRP A 99 -9.39 -7.35 14.82
C TRP A 99 -9.34 -8.03 13.44
N ILE A 100 -8.18 -7.95 12.75
CA ILE A 100 -7.99 -8.59 11.44
C ILE A 100 -8.02 -10.12 11.58
N ALA A 101 -7.40 -10.66 12.64
CA ALA A 101 -7.42 -12.09 12.93
C ALA A 101 -8.86 -12.61 13.17
N GLU A 102 -9.68 -11.88 13.92
CA GLU A 102 -11.09 -12.20 14.13
C GLU A 102 -11.91 -12.22 12.83
N CYS A 103 -11.54 -11.41 11.84
CA CYS A 103 -12.14 -11.43 10.51
C CYS A 103 -11.65 -12.61 9.62
N GLY A 104 -10.65 -13.36 10.09
CA GLY A 104 -10.02 -14.45 9.32
C GLY A 104 -8.98 -13.99 8.32
N GLY A 105 -8.53 -12.73 8.36
CA GLY A 105 -7.40 -12.19 7.60
C GLY A 105 -6.08 -12.48 8.31
N HIS A 106 -4.98 -12.40 7.54
CA HIS A 106 -3.62 -12.58 8.08
C HIS A 106 -2.56 -11.76 7.34
N VAL A 107 -2.97 -10.76 6.55
CA VAL A 107 -2.07 -9.77 5.95
C VAL A 107 -2.46 -8.39 6.46
N ILE A 108 -1.51 -7.73 7.09
CA ILE A 108 -1.69 -6.37 7.61
C ILE A 108 -0.80 -5.39 6.86
N ASN A 109 -1.39 -4.28 6.40
CA ASN A 109 -0.68 -3.08 5.95
C ASN A 109 -0.57 -2.14 7.15
N LEU A 110 0.51 -2.26 7.92
CA LEU A 110 0.70 -1.49 9.14
C LEU A 110 1.04 -0.05 8.82
N LEU A 111 0.29 0.91 9.35
CA LEU A 111 0.48 2.33 9.11
C LEU A 111 1.50 2.93 10.09
N ALA A 112 2.68 3.27 9.60
CA ALA A 112 3.70 4.04 10.31
C ALA A 112 3.86 5.43 9.68
N LYS A 113 4.48 6.38 10.39
CA LYS A 113 4.73 7.74 9.90
C LYS A 113 6.06 7.84 9.19
N GLY A 114 6.03 8.24 7.92
CA GLY A 114 7.19 8.42 7.06
C GLY A 114 7.82 9.82 7.14
N SER A 115 7.19 10.80 7.82
CA SER A 115 7.74 12.13 8.02
C SER A 115 7.92 12.46 9.51
N TYR A 116 8.96 13.23 9.82
CA TYR A 116 9.25 13.72 11.18
C TYR A 116 8.08 14.55 11.72
N LYS A 117 7.46 15.37 10.85
CA LYS A 117 6.31 16.20 11.21
C LYS A 117 5.13 15.35 11.70
N HIS A 118 4.78 14.28 10.98
CA HIS A 118 3.69 13.41 11.41
C HIS A 118 4.03 12.65 12.69
N CYS A 119 5.27 12.19 12.86
CA CYS A 119 5.71 11.55 14.09
C CYS A 119 5.58 12.47 15.30
N THR A 120 6.16 13.69 15.22
CA THR A 120 6.26 14.58 16.38
C THR A 120 5.03 15.44 16.63
N GLN A 121 4.32 15.86 15.58
CA GLN A 121 3.16 16.77 15.74
C GLN A 121 1.83 16.04 15.77
N GLN A 122 1.67 14.98 14.98
CA GLN A 122 0.43 14.21 14.92
C GLN A 122 0.40 13.12 16.00
N LEU A 123 1.42 12.26 16.09
CA LEU A 123 1.51 11.24 17.13
C LEU A 123 2.01 11.77 18.46
N LYS A 124 2.72 12.92 18.49
CA LYS A 124 3.35 13.50 19.67
C LYS A 124 4.36 12.56 20.33
N MET A 125 5.09 11.81 19.51
CA MET A 125 6.10 10.82 19.92
C MET A 125 7.49 11.25 19.46
N SER A 126 8.53 10.78 20.15
CA SER A 126 9.88 10.81 19.61
C SER A 126 10.04 9.76 18.49
N PRO A 127 11.00 9.91 17.58
CA PRO A 127 11.32 8.90 16.57
C PRO A 127 11.60 7.51 17.16
N GLU A 128 12.33 7.46 18.27
CA GLU A 128 12.71 6.23 18.97
C GLU A 128 11.49 5.52 19.58
N GLU A 129 10.59 6.27 20.21
CA GLU A 129 9.34 5.74 20.75
C GLU A 129 8.45 5.19 19.63
N HIS A 130 8.32 5.94 18.53
CA HIS A 130 7.53 5.47 17.37
C HIS A 130 8.10 4.18 16.79
N LEU A 131 9.43 4.12 16.59
CA LEU A 131 10.11 2.92 16.10
C LEU A 131 9.92 1.73 17.04
N ALA A 132 10.00 1.94 18.35
CA ALA A 132 9.79 0.88 19.34
C ALA A 132 8.36 0.31 19.27
N HIS A 133 7.37 1.17 19.17
CA HIS A 133 5.96 0.74 19.03
C HIS A 133 5.70 -0.02 17.71
N ILE A 134 6.31 0.43 16.59
CA ILE A 134 6.22 -0.29 15.32
C ILE A 134 6.81 -1.70 15.47
N LYS A 135 8.04 -1.81 16.00
CA LYS A 135 8.70 -3.10 16.23
C LYS A 135 7.86 -4.04 17.07
N GLN A 136 7.33 -3.55 18.19
CA GLN A 136 6.45 -4.33 19.06
C GLN A 136 5.20 -4.85 18.33
N THR A 137 4.55 -4.01 17.52
CA THR A 137 3.37 -4.40 16.75
C THR A 137 3.71 -5.42 15.66
N ILE A 138 4.86 -5.27 14.99
CA ILE A 138 5.35 -6.23 14.00
C ILE A 138 5.62 -7.58 14.65
N ASP A 139 6.36 -7.62 15.77
CA ASP A 139 6.69 -8.85 16.49
C ASP A 139 5.41 -9.58 16.92
N TYR A 140 4.41 -8.84 17.40
CA TYR A 140 3.12 -9.42 17.74
C TYR A 140 2.39 -10.00 16.52
N ALA A 141 2.31 -9.26 15.42
CA ALA A 141 1.68 -9.73 14.19
C ALA A 141 2.35 -11.01 13.66
N LEU A 142 3.68 -11.03 13.64
CA LEU A 142 4.46 -12.22 13.25
C LEU A 142 4.19 -13.42 14.17
N SER A 143 4.09 -13.20 15.49
CA SER A 143 3.77 -14.26 16.44
C SER A 143 2.38 -14.88 16.23
N LYS A 144 1.47 -14.14 15.58
CA LYS A 144 0.14 -14.60 15.16
C LYS A 144 0.11 -15.21 13.76
N GLY A 145 1.26 -15.30 13.08
CA GLY A 145 1.37 -15.84 11.71
C GLY A 145 0.98 -14.85 10.61
N PHE A 146 0.97 -13.55 10.90
CA PHE A 146 0.67 -12.53 9.90
C PHE A 146 1.82 -12.30 8.94
N THR A 147 1.48 -11.97 7.70
CA THR A 147 2.36 -11.25 6.79
C THR A 147 2.21 -9.75 7.06
N VAL A 148 3.34 -9.06 7.21
CA VAL A 148 3.37 -7.63 7.50
C VAL A 148 3.92 -6.86 6.30
N ASN A 149 3.13 -5.93 5.77
CA ASN A 149 3.56 -4.82 4.93
C ASN A 149 3.57 -3.55 5.78
N LEU A 150 4.36 -2.55 5.40
CA LEU A 150 4.49 -1.32 6.19
C LEU A 150 4.32 -0.08 5.32
N TYR A 151 3.27 0.69 5.56
CA TYR A 151 3.14 2.05 5.04
C TYR A 151 4.09 3.02 5.78
N LEU A 152 4.75 3.87 5.03
CA LEU A 152 5.44 5.06 5.53
C LEU A 152 4.61 6.29 5.18
N GLU A 153 3.48 6.50 5.88
CA GLU A 153 2.55 7.60 5.60
C GLU A 153 3.29 8.95 5.55
N ASP A 154 2.96 9.76 4.55
CA ASP A 154 3.63 11.02 4.24
C ASP A 154 5.12 10.85 3.84
N TRP A 155 5.43 9.72 3.17
CA TRP A 155 6.77 9.41 2.69
C TRP A 155 7.35 10.51 1.80
N SER A 156 6.54 11.08 0.89
CA SER A 156 6.98 12.15 0.00
C SER A 156 7.47 13.39 0.73
N SER A 157 6.76 13.84 1.78
CA SER A 157 7.23 14.92 2.65
C SER A 157 8.44 14.48 3.50
N GLY A 158 8.48 13.22 3.92
CA GLY A 158 9.63 12.64 4.61
C GLY A 158 10.91 12.75 3.78
N MET A 159 10.84 12.35 2.51
CA MET A 159 11.97 12.47 1.57
C MET A 159 12.36 13.91 1.29
N ARG A 160 11.41 14.83 1.23
CA ARG A 160 11.64 16.25 0.95
C ARG A 160 12.19 17.01 2.16
N ASP A 161 11.55 16.85 3.33
CA ASP A 161 11.71 17.78 4.44
C ASP A 161 12.39 17.14 5.68
N SER A 162 12.45 15.80 5.78
CA SER A 162 12.98 15.08 6.94
C SER A 162 13.65 13.76 6.59
N ARG A 163 14.50 13.79 5.58
CA ARG A 163 15.14 12.60 5.00
C ARG A 163 15.96 11.81 6.04
N ASP A 164 16.64 12.50 6.97
CA ASP A 164 17.43 11.83 8.00
C ASP A 164 16.56 11.01 8.95
N TYR A 165 15.38 11.51 9.30
CA TYR A 165 14.38 10.76 10.06
C TYR A 165 13.92 9.52 9.29
N LEU A 166 13.54 9.69 8.02
CA LEU A 166 13.07 8.59 7.20
C LEU A 166 14.13 7.47 7.07
N PHE A 167 15.37 7.84 6.81
CA PHE A 167 16.44 6.85 6.67
C PHE A 167 16.81 6.21 8.01
N MET A 168 16.80 6.95 9.12
CA MET A 168 16.98 6.37 10.45
C MET A 168 15.92 5.29 10.73
N MET A 169 14.64 5.57 10.43
CA MET A 169 13.56 4.60 10.56
C MET A 169 13.80 3.39 9.64
N MET A 170 14.08 3.63 8.36
CA MET A 170 14.28 2.57 7.37
C MET A 170 15.47 1.67 7.68
N ASP A 171 16.61 2.22 8.15
CA ASP A 171 17.83 1.46 8.51
C ASP A 171 17.55 0.41 9.60
N GLU A 172 16.54 0.65 10.43
CA GLU A 172 16.09 -0.28 11.46
C GLU A 172 14.98 -1.22 10.96
N LEU A 173 14.04 -0.71 10.17
CA LEU A 173 12.88 -1.46 9.71
C LEU A 173 13.24 -2.54 8.66
N VAL A 174 14.25 -2.31 7.82
CA VAL A 174 14.71 -3.30 6.84
C VAL A 174 15.35 -4.55 7.46
N LYS A 175 15.66 -4.51 8.76
CA LYS A 175 16.17 -5.66 9.53
C LYS A 175 15.05 -6.61 9.96
N LEU A 176 13.78 -6.18 9.87
CA LEU A 176 12.61 -6.95 10.24
C LEU A 176 12.03 -7.69 9.03
N PRO A 177 11.29 -8.78 9.21
CA PRO A 177 10.71 -9.55 8.13
C PRO A 177 9.44 -8.88 7.58
N ILE A 178 9.59 -7.62 7.12
CA ILE A 178 8.56 -6.85 6.43
C ILE A 178 8.58 -7.29 4.97
N LYS A 179 7.42 -7.71 4.45
CA LYS A 179 7.32 -8.22 3.08
C LYS A 179 7.39 -7.10 2.04
N ARG A 180 6.74 -5.96 2.30
CA ARG A 180 6.71 -4.79 1.41
C ARG A 180 6.75 -3.49 2.21
N PHE A 181 7.44 -2.50 1.68
CA PHE A 181 7.37 -1.12 2.12
C PHE A 181 6.50 -0.32 1.15
N LEU A 182 5.44 0.28 1.66
CA LEU A 182 4.43 0.99 0.90
C LEU A 182 4.72 2.49 1.04
N LEU A 183 5.08 3.13 -0.10
CA LEU A 183 5.59 4.50 -0.15
C LEU A 183 4.52 5.45 -0.71
N PRO A 184 3.71 6.10 0.15
CA PRO A 184 2.65 6.97 -0.32
C PRO A 184 3.11 8.39 -0.57
N ASP A 185 2.73 8.94 -1.71
CA ASP A 185 2.60 10.37 -1.92
C ASP A 185 1.24 10.82 -1.35
N THR A 186 1.17 10.86 -0.01
CA THR A 186 -0.06 11.05 0.76
C THR A 186 -0.80 12.34 0.41
N LEU A 187 -0.06 13.40 0.06
CA LEU A 187 -0.63 14.70 -0.27
C LEU A 187 -0.65 14.98 -1.78
N GLY A 188 -0.27 14.00 -2.62
CA GLY A 188 -0.24 14.14 -4.07
C GLY A 188 0.65 15.30 -4.56
N ILE A 189 1.80 15.53 -3.89
CA ILE A 189 2.65 16.72 -4.07
C ILE A 189 3.88 16.49 -4.95
N LEU A 190 4.15 15.26 -5.34
CA LEU A 190 5.29 14.95 -6.20
C LEU A 190 5.02 15.30 -7.66
N ASN A 191 6.07 15.73 -8.34
CA ASN A 191 6.15 15.65 -9.80
C ASN A 191 6.96 14.41 -10.21
N PRO A 192 6.90 13.98 -11.49
CA PRO A 192 7.60 12.77 -11.93
C PRO A 192 9.12 12.80 -11.72
N LEU A 193 9.77 13.95 -11.81
CA LEU A 193 11.21 14.06 -11.58
C LEU A 193 11.59 13.82 -10.13
N GLN A 194 10.81 14.38 -9.19
CA GLN A 194 10.97 14.13 -7.76
C GLN A 194 10.66 12.66 -7.43
N CYS A 195 9.61 12.09 -8.03
CA CYS A 195 9.28 10.69 -7.84
C CYS A 195 10.45 9.78 -8.27
N VAL A 196 11.03 10.02 -9.45
CA VAL A 196 12.24 9.31 -9.93
C VAL A 196 13.40 9.46 -8.95
N GLU A 197 13.68 10.68 -8.50
CA GLU A 197 14.77 10.95 -7.58
C GLU A 197 14.62 10.19 -6.27
N TYR A 198 13.45 10.31 -5.63
CA TYR A 198 13.19 9.74 -4.31
C TYR A 198 13.11 8.21 -4.36
N MET A 199 12.42 7.66 -5.35
CA MET A 199 12.33 6.21 -5.52
C MET A 199 13.71 5.59 -5.77
N ARG A 200 14.53 6.19 -6.64
CA ARG A 200 15.90 5.71 -6.88
C ARG A 200 16.77 5.75 -5.64
N GLN A 201 16.61 6.75 -4.77
CA GLN A 201 17.35 6.81 -3.51
C GLN A 201 16.95 5.62 -2.60
N MET A 202 15.65 5.32 -2.48
CA MET A 202 15.16 4.17 -1.70
C MET A 202 15.70 2.84 -2.25
N VAL A 203 15.55 2.61 -3.56
CA VAL A 203 15.98 1.36 -4.21
C VAL A 203 17.49 1.17 -4.14
N ARG A 204 18.29 2.22 -4.30
CA ARG A 204 19.75 2.13 -4.20
C ARG A 204 20.24 1.86 -2.77
N ARG A 205 19.58 2.48 -1.77
CA ARG A 205 19.97 2.30 -0.38
C ARG A 205 19.52 0.95 0.18
N TYR A 206 18.37 0.45 -0.28
CA TYR A 206 17.76 -0.80 0.21
C TYR A 206 17.42 -1.76 -0.94
N PRO A 207 18.43 -2.28 -1.66
CA PRO A 207 18.23 -3.03 -2.92
C PRO A 207 17.50 -4.36 -2.74
N ASN A 208 17.47 -4.90 -1.54
CA ASN A 208 16.79 -6.17 -1.21
C ASN A 208 15.35 -5.97 -0.78
N SER A 209 14.90 -4.73 -0.60
CA SER A 209 13.53 -4.43 -0.19
C SER A 209 12.57 -4.45 -1.38
N HIS A 210 11.31 -4.76 -1.09
CA HIS A 210 10.21 -4.59 -2.02
C HIS A 210 9.51 -3.26 -1.72
N PHE A 211 9.45 -2.40 -2.72
CA PHE A 211 8.78 -1.10 -2.62
C PHE A 211 7.56 -1.05 -3.53
N ASP A 212 6.41 -0.70 -2.94
CA ASP A 212 5.21 -0.31 -3.67
C ASP A 212 5.07 1.22 -3.63
N PHE A 213 4.47 1.78 -4.66
CA PHE A 213 4.16 3.19 -4.71
C PHE A 213 2.65 3.44 -4.68
N HIS A 214 2.22 4.39 -3.86
CA HIS A 214 0.82 4.80 -3.72
C HIS A 214 0.71 6.30 -3.98
N ALA A 215 -0.05 6.71 -5.00
CA ALA A 215 -0.13 8.09 -5.44
C ALA A 215 -1.54 8.67 -5.30
N HIS A 216 -1.69 9.72 -4.48
CA HIS A 216 -2.85 10.60 -4.57
C HIS A 216 -2.74 11.57 -5.75
N ASN A 217 -3.89 12.07 -6.21
CA ASN A 217 -4.01 12.79 -7.49
C ASN A 217 -4.23 14.31 -7.33
N ASP A 218 -3.76 14.90 -6.23
CA ASP A 218 -4.01 16.31 -5.93
C ASP A 218 -3.42 17.27 -6.98
N TYR A 219 -2.30 16.92 -7.59
CA TYR A 219 -1.70 17.68 -8.72
C TYR A 219 -2.03 17.08 -10.09
N ASP A 220 -2.99 16.15 -10.17
CA ASP A 220 -3.34 15.43 -11.40
C ASP A 220 -2.15 14.69 -12.04
N LEU A 221 -1.24 14.17 -11.20
CA LEU A 221 -0.01 13.51 -11.61
C LEU A 221 0.12 12.06 -11.11
N ALA A 222 -0.94 11.49 -10.51
CA ALA A 222 -0.87 10.17 -9.90
C ALA A 222 -0.41 9.09 -10.88
N VAL A 223 -0.96 9.05 -12.09
CA VAL A 223 -0.60 8.07 -13.14
C VAL A 223 0.85 8.27 -13.61
N SER A 224 1.25 9.52 -13.90
CA SER A 224 2.61 9.82 -14.35
C SER A 224 3.66 9.55 -13.26
N ASN A 225 3.33 9.82 -11.99
CA ASN A 225 4.20 9.49 -10.85
C ASN A 225 4.29 7.98 -10.64
N SER A 226 3.19 7.23 -10.82
CA SER A 226 3.19 5.77 -10.74
C SER A 226 4.08 5.14 -11.81
N LEU A 227 3.98 5.60 -13.06
CA LEU A 227 4.90 5.18 -14.13
C LEU A 227 6.35 5.53 -13.79
N ALA A 228 6.62 6.75 -13.30
CA ALA A 228 7.95 7.18 -12.88
C ALA A 228 8.52 6.31 -11.76
N ALA A 229 7.69 5.89 -10.80
CA ALA A 229 8.07 5.00 -9.71
C ALA A 229 8.48 3.60 -10.22
N VAL A 230 7.68 3.00 -11.11
CA VAL A 230 8.00 1.70 -11.74
C VAL A 230 9.31 1.76 -12.53
N LEU A 231 9.48 2.77 -13.37
CA LEU A 231 10.72 2.98 -14.14
C LEU A 231 11.94 3.23 -13.24
N SER A 232 11.70 3.57 -11.97
CA SER A 232 12.74 3.82 -10.96
C SER A 232 12.98 2.66 -10.02
N GLY A 233 12.21 1.55 -10.16
CA GLY A 233 12.44 0.30 -9.44
C GLY A 233 11.39 -0.05 -8.38
N ALA A 234 10.23 0.64 -8.33
CA ALA A 234 9.07 0.14 -7.62
C ALA A 234 8.66 -1.22 -8.19
N LYS A 235 8.21 -2.12 -7.33
CA LYS A 235 7.79 -3.49 -7.69
C LYS A 235 6.29 -3.69 -7.58
N GLY A 236 5.58 -2.72 -7.01
CA GLY A 236 4.14 -2.72 -6.92
C GLY A 236 3.56 -1.32 -7.04
N LEU A 237 2.32 -1.26 -7.51
CA LEU A 237 1.53 -0.04 -7.61
C LEU A 237 0.20 -0.21 -6.88
N HIS A 238 -0.22 0.86 -6.22
CA HIS A 238 -1.55 0.97 -5.67
C HIS A 238 -2.43 1.78 -6.60
N VAL A 239 -3.59 1.23 -6.89
CA VAL A 239 -4.55 1.79 -7.86
C VAL A 239 -5.97 1.72 -7.31
N THR A 240 -6.91 2.40 -7.96
CA THR A 240 -8.33 2.29 -7.65
C THR A 240 -9.16 2.30 -8.93
N VAL A 241 -10.31 1.64 -8.88
CA VAL A 241 -11.31 1.73 -9.96
C VAL A 241 -11.80 3.17 -10.06
N ASN A 242 -11.80 3.72 -11.27
CA ASN A 242 -12.17 5.10 -11.58
C ASN A 242 -11.35 6.19 -10.84
N GLY A 243 -10.20 5.84 -10.28
CA GLY A 243 -9.40 6.78 -9.51
C GLY A 243 -10.04 7.24 -8.21
N LEU A 244 -11.01 6.49 -7.66
CA LEU A 244 -11.62 6.79 -6.37
C LEU A 244 -10.56 6.88 -5.27
N GLY A 245 -10.71 7.84 -4.35
CA GLY A 245 -9.76 8.01 -3.24
C GLY A 245 -9.99 9.31 -2.50
N GLU A 246 -9.23 9.46 -1.44
CA GLU A 246 -9.30 10.68 -0.62
C GLU A 246 -9.01 11.93 -1.47
N ARG A 247 -9.73 13.03 -1.22
CA ARG A 247 -9.64 14.35 -1.88
C ARG A 247 -9.82 14.28 -3.41
N CYS A 248 -8.72 14.31 -4.18
CA CYS A 248 -8.73 14.32 -5.64
C CYS A 248 -8.57 12.92 -6.27
N GLY A 249 -8.54 11.87 -5.43
CA GLY A 249 -8.46 10.48 -5.88
C GLY A 249 -7.06 9.90 -5.93
N ASN A 250 -6.94 8.77 -6.64
CA ASN A 250 -5.74 7.93 -6.75
C ASN A 250 -5.35 7.65 -8.21
N CYS A 251 -4.28 6.87 -8.39
CA CYS A 251 -3.91 6.31 -9.67
C CYS A 251 -5.02 5.39 -10.19
N LEU A 252 -5.34 5.50 -11.48
CA LEU A 252 -6.38 4.73 -12.15
C LEU A 252 -5.94 3.28 -12.40
N LEU A 253 -6.76 2.29 -12.07
CA LEU A 253 -6.50 0.87 -12.34
C LEU A 253 -6.32 0.62 -13.85
N TYR A 254 -7.25 1.05 -14.68
CA TYR A 254 -7.25 0.75 -16.11
C TYR A 254 -6.14 1.42 -16.93
N THR A 255 -5.48 2.45 -16.42
CA THR A 255 -4.29 3.03 -17.07
C THR A 255 -3.01 2.26 -16.74
N SER A 256 -3.00 1.51 -15.66
CA SER A 256 -1.88 0.66 -15.26
C SER A 256 -1.90 -0.68 -16.02
N ASP A 257 -3.08 -1.15 -16.38
CA ASP A 257 -3.32 -2.41 -17.10
C ASP A 257 -3.10 -2.27 -18.62
N ALA A 258 -3.30 -1.08 -19.18
CA ALA A 258 -3.11 -0.81 -20.61
C ALA A 258 -1.63 -0.90 -21.09
N ALA A 259 -0.68 -1.17 -20.19
CA ALA A 259 0.72 -1.35 -20.55
C ALA A 259 1.02 -2.76 -21.11
N ASP A 260 0.06 -3.68 -21.09
CA ASP A 260 0.21 -5.07 -21.54
C ASP A 260 -0.35 -5.33 -22.96
N GLU A 261 -0.97 -4.33 -23.63
CA GLU A 261 -1.37 -4.37 -25.04
C GLU A 261 -0.30 -3.68 -25.94
#